data_2cfc450ea67ad2305aeeba613b2fb01f
#
_entry.id   2cfc450ea67ad2305aeeba613b2fb01f
#
_cell.length_a   1.000
_cell.length_b   1.000
_cell.length_c   1.000
_cell.angle_alpha   90.00
_cell.angle_beta   90.00
_cell.angle_gamma   90.00
#
_symmetry.space_group_name_H-M   'P 1'
#
loop_
_entity.id
_entity.type
_entity.pdbx_description
1 polymer ?
#
loop_
_entity_poly.entity_id
_entity_poly.type
_entity_poly.pdbx_seq_one_letter_code
_entity_poly.pdbx_strand_id
1 'polypeptide(L)'
;MKDLIVKIRLVAFDFDGVFTDNMVYVLEDGTEAVRCFRSDGLGLQKLEQLGIETVIISTEANPVVSARAHKLKIRCVQDCRDKRTALESIAKES
;
A
#
# COMPACT_ATOMS: atom_id res chain seq x y z
N MET A 1 -22.31 -8.35 13.31
CA MET A 1 -20.84 -8.29 13.36
C MET A 1 -20.16 -9.31 12.45
N LYS A 2 -20.53 -10.55 12.54
CA LYS A 2 -19.97 -11.58 11.65
C LYS A 2 -20.18 -11.27 10.18
N ASP A 3 -21.36 -10.74 9.83
CA ASP A 3 -21.67 -10.42 8.43
C ASP A 3 -20.81 -9.28 7.88
N LEU A 4 -20.42 -8.32 8.74
CA LEU A 4 -19.52 -7.25 8.33
C LEU A 4 -18.13 -7.79 8.04
N ILE A 5 -17.64 -8.70 8.88
CA ILE A 5 -16.29 -9.26 8.73
C ILE A 5 -16.19 -10.06 7.44
N VAL A 6 -17.17 -10.89 7.13
CA VAL A 6 -17.13 -11.72 5.93
C VAL A 6 -17.30 -10.92 4.64
N LYS A 7 -17.73 -9.66 4.75
CA LYS A 7 -17.90 -8.79 3.58
C LYS A 7 -16.63 -8.01 3.20
N ILE A 8 -15.61 -8.02 4.05
CA ILE A 8 -14.34 -7.33 3.74
C ILE A 8 -13.60 -8.15 2.69
N ARG A 9 -13.40 -7.56 1.53
CA ARG A 9 -12.71 -8.21 0.40
C ARG A 9 -11.52 -7.42 -0.11
N LEU A 10 -11.42 -6.15 0.27
CA LEU A 10 -10.39 -5.25 -0.21
C LEU A 10 -9.95 -4.34 0.92
N VAL A 11 -8.64 -4.24 1.12
CA VAL A 11 -8.03 -3.30 2.05
C VAL A 11 -7.06 -2.42 1.29
N ALA A 12 -7.26 -1.12 1.37
CA ALA A 12 -6.37 -0.14 0.77
C ALA A 12 -5.50 0.48 1.85
N PHE A 13 -4.20 0.57 1.58
CA PHE A 13 -3.23 1.15 2.51
C PHE A 13 -2.63 2.43 1.93
N ASP A 14 -2.41 3.41 2.78
CA ASP A 14 -1.46 4.47 2.49
C ASP A 14 -0.05 3.88 2.59
N PHE A 15 0.97 4.57 2.08
CA PHE A 15 2.35 4.09 2.15
C PHE A 15 3.12 4.73 3.28
N ASP A 16 3.20 6.07 3.29
CA ASP A 16 3.99 6.79 4.29
C ASP A 16 3.33 6.70 5.66
N GLY A 17 4.11 6.33 6.67
CA GLY A 17 3.61 6.14 8.02
C GLY A 17 2.91 4.81 8.25
N VAL A 18 2.62 4.04 7.21
CA VAL A 18 2.03 2.70 7.30
C VAL A 18 3.09 1.64 7.02
N PHE A 19 3.74 1.72 5.86
CA PHE A 19 4.83 0.81 5.49
C PHE A 19 6.20 1.37 5.82
N THR A 20 6.28 2.64 6.16
CA THR A 20 7.50 3.32 6.62
C THR A 20 7.27 3.91 7.99
N ASP A 21 8.35 4.39 8.63
CA ASP A 21 8.27 5.13 9.89
C ASP A 21 7.95 6.62 9.69
N ASN A 22 7.55 6.99 8.49
CA ASN A 22 7.21 8.37 8.09
C ASN A 22 8.40 9.32 8.13
N MET A 23 9.62 8.76 8.13
CA MET A 23 10.87 9.52 8.07
C MET A 23 11.51 9.32 6.71
N VAL A 24 12.25 10.30 6.26
CA VAL A 24 12.91 10.24 4.97
C VAL A 24 14.36 10.69 5.10
N TYR A 25 15.28 9.96 4.44
CA TYR A 25 16.66 10.36 4.29
C TYR A 25 16.78 11.11 2.97
N VAL A 26 17.34 12.32 3.00
CA VAL A 26 17.54 13.12 1.80
C VAL A 26 19.04 13.27 1.57
N LEU A 27 19.51 12.84 0.41
CA LEU A 27 20.91 12.92 0.01
C LEU A 27 21.17 14.27 -0.67
N GLU A 28 22.43 14.64 -0.79
CA GLU A 28 22.82 15.93 -1.38
C GLU A 28 22.33 16.12 -2.81
N ASP A 29 22.23 15.04 -3.57
CA ASP A 29 21.76 15.07 -4.95
C ASP A 29 20.24 15.09 -5.09
N GLY A 30 19.52 15.15 -3.96
CA GLY A 30 18.07 15.14 -3.94
C GLY A 30 17.44 13.76 -3.90
N THR A 31 18.24 12.71 -3.95
CA THR A 31 17.74 11.34 -3.83
C THR A 31 17.17 11.12 -2.43
N GLU A 32 16.06 10.44 -2.35
CA GLU A 32 15.40 10.12 -1.08
C GLU A 32 15.40 8.62 -0.82
N ALA A 33 15.50 8.26 0.46
CA ALA A 33 15.41 6.88 0.90
C ALA A 33 14.47 6.79 2.09
N VAL A 34 13.73 5.70 2.17
CA VAL A 34 12.82 5.44 3.29
C VAL A 34 13.15 4.10 3.91
N ARG A 35 12.71 3.93 5.15
CA ARG A 35 12.89 2.68 5.89
C ARG A 35 11.55 1.98 6.02
N CYS A 36 11.51 0.72 5.60
CA CYS A 36 10.31 -0.12 5.68
C CYS A 36 10.52 -1.26 6.65
N PHE A 37 9.43 -1.89 7.06
CA PHE A 37 9.46 -3.02 7.99
C PHE A 37 9.36 -4.33 7.21
N ARG A 38 10.33 -5.21 7.45
CA ARG A 38 10.36 -6.51 6.76
C ARG A 38 9.14 -7.37 7.10
N SER A 39 8.65 -7.27 8.33
CA SER A 39 7.50 -8.05 8.80
C SER A 39 6.19 -7.73 8.10
N ASP A 40 6.10 -6.60 7.40
CA ASP A 40 4.90 -6.25 6.65
C ASP A 40 4.53 -7.32 5.61
N GLY A 41 5.54 -7.98 5.04
CA GLY A 41 5.30 -9.06 4.09
C GLY A 41 4.50 -10.21 4.69
N LEU A 42 4.76 -10.55 5.96
CA LEU A 42 4.03 -11.62 6.64
C LEU A 42 2.56 -11.24 6.87
N GLY A 43 2.31 -9.99 7.26
CA GLY A 43 0.95 -9.51 7.45
C GLY A 43 0.15 -9.54 6.16
N LEU A 44 0.76 -9.10 5.06
CA LEU A 44 0.11 -9.10 3.76
C LEU A 44 -0.18 -10.52 3.26
N GLN A 45 0.73 -11.47 3.52
CA GLN A 45 0.51 -12.87 3.17
C GLN A 45 -0.71 -13.45 3.90
N LYS A 46 -0.91 -13.08 5.15
CA LYS A 46 -2.07 -13.53 5.91
C LYS A 46 -3.38 -13.01 5.29
N LEU A 47 -3.40 -11.76 4.86
CA LEU A 47 -4.57 -11.18 4.20
C LEU A 47 -4.86 -11.92 2.88
N GLU A 48 -3.82 -12.21 2.11
CA GLU A 48 -3.95 -12.95 0.88
C GLU A 48 -4.53 -14.34 1.12
N GLN A 49 -4.06 -15.04 2.15
CA GLN A 49 -4.57 -16.36 2.51
C GLN A 49 -6.04 -16.33 2.91
N LEU A 50 -6.51 -15.19 3.44
CA LEU A 50 -7.91 -15.00 3.79
C LEU A 50 -8.77 -14.58 2.59
N GLY A 51 -8.17 -14.45 1.40
CA GLY A 51 -8.88 -14.04 0.21
C GLY A 51 -9.15 -12.54 0.15
N ILE A 52 -8.42 -11.74 0.92
CA ILE A 52 -8.58 -10.29 0.96
C ILE A 52 -7.58 -9.66 -0.01
N GLU A 53 -8.08 -8.89 -0.98
CA GLU A 53 -7.23 -8.10 -1.85
C GLU A 53 -6.61 -6.93 -1.10
N THR A 54 -5.38 -6.60 -1.45
CA THR A 54 -4.68 -5.47 -0.86
C THR A 54 -4.15 -4.57 -1.96
N VAL A 55 -4.11 -3.26 -1.69
CA VAL A 55 -3.57 -2.27 -2.62
C VAL A 55 -2.97 -1.13 -1.83
N ILE A 56 -1.86 -0.58 -2.33
CA ILE A 56 -1.30 0.66 -1.82
C ILE A 56 -1.83 1.80 -2.70
N ILE A 57 -2.44 2.81 -2.10
CA ILE A 57 -2.86 4.01 -2.80
C ILE A 57 -2.13 5.19 -2.15
N SER A 58 -1.22 5.80 -2.88
CA SER A 58 -0.32 6.84 -2.37
C SER A 58 -0.36 8.09 -3.24
N THR A 59 -0.25 9.25 -2.60
CA THR A 59 -0.05 10.51 -3.32
C THR A 59 1.39 10.70 -3.76
N GLU A 60 2.32 9.90 -3.22
CA GLU A 60 3.75 10.02 -3.47
C GLU A 60 4.11 9.56 -4.88
N ALA A 61 4.92 10.35 -5.57
CA ALA A 61 5.41 10.02 -6.91
C ALA A 61 6.77 9.32 -6.90
N ASN A 62 7.44 9.26 -5.77
CA ASN A 62 8.78 8.68 -5.67
C ASN A 62 8.74 7.18 -5.98
N PRO A 63 9.62 6.69 -6.88
CA PRO A 63 9.66 5.27 -7.26
C PRO A 63 9.88 4.29 -6.11
N VAL A 64 10.32 4.76 -4.93
CA VAL A 64 10.51 3.90 -3.78
C VAL A 64 9.21 3.20 -3.37
N VAL A 65 8.07 3.84 -3.58
CA VAL A 65 6.75 3.28 -3.26
C VAL A 65 6.50 2.05 -4.13
N SER A 66 6.63 2.20 -5.45
CA SER A 66 6.40 1.09 -6.37
C SER A 66 7.45 -0.01 -6.22
N ALA A 67 8.70 0.36 -5.91
CA ALA A 67 9.76 -0.63 -5.66
C ALA A 67 9.43 -1.51 -4.46
N ARG A 68 8.97 -0.91 -3.37
CA ARG A 68 8.59 -1.66 -2.16
C ARG A 68 7.33 -2.50 -2.41
N ALA A 69 6.33 -1.94 -3.10
CA ALA A 69 5.12 -2.65 -3.45
C ALA A 69 5.43 -3.89 -4.30
N HIS A 70 6.33 -3.75 -5.25
CA HIS A 70 6.76 -4.86 -6.08
C HIS A 70 7.40 -5.97 -5.23
N LYS A 71 8.27 -5.60 -4.30
CA LYS A 71 8.91 -6.55 -3.39
C LYS A 71 7.87 -7.28 -2.53
N LEU A 72 6.85 -6.58 -2.07
CA LEU A 72 5.77 -7.14 -1.26
C LEU A 72 4.73 -7.88 -2.09
N LYS A 73 4.81 -7.80 -3.42
CA LYS A 73 3.85 -8.41 -4.34
C LYS A 73 2.44 -7.89 -4.14
N ILE A 74 2.32 -6.60 -3.91
CA ILE A 74 1.04 -5.91 -3.70
C ILE A 74 0.83 -4.89 -4.82
N ARG A 75 -0.41 -4.76 -5.25
CA ARG A 75 -0.81 -3.74 -6.24
C ARG A 75 -0.56 -2.35 -5.68
N CYS A 76 -0.11 -1.44 -6.52
CA CYS A 76 0.20 -0.08 -6.11
C CYS A 76 -0.35 0.92 -7.11
N VAL A 77 -1.05 1.93 -6.58
CA VAL A 77 -1.47 3.12 -7.33
C VAL A 77 -0.79 4.30 -6.66
N GLN A 78 0.20 4.91 -7.33
CA GLN A 78 0.90 6.05 -6.77
C GLN A 78 0.68 7.32 -7.61
N ASP A 79 1.20 8.43 -7.11
CA ASP A 79 0.93 9.76 -7.66
C ASP A 79 -0.58 10.00 -7.80
N CYS A 80 -1.33 9.47 -6.86
CA CYS A 80 -2.79 9.49 -6.88
C CYS A 80 -3.30 10.61 -5.98
N ARG A 81 -3.92 11.62 -6.57
CA ARG A 81 -4.45 12.76 -5.83
C ARG A 81 -5.87 12.51 -5.32
N ASP A 82 -6.62 11.68 -6.04
CA ASP A 82 -7.99 11.34 -5.68
C ASP A 82 -8.07 9.87 -5.29
N LYS A 83 -7.74 9.61 -4.03
CA LYS A 83 -7.73 8.24 -3.50
C LYS A 83 -9.11 7.60 -3.50
N ARG A 84 -10.13 8.39 -3.29
CA ARG A 84 -11.51 7.89 -3.26
C ARG A 84 -11.92 7.32 -4.62
N THR A 85 -11.68 8.07 -5.68
CA THR A 85 -12.00 7.61 -7.03
C THR A 85 -11.20 6.38 -7.40
N ALA A 86 -9.91 6.35 -7.03
CA ALA A 86 -9.06 5.19 -7.29
C ALA A 86 -9.60 3.96 -6.55
N LEU A 87 -9.97 4.11 -5.29
CA LEU A 87 -10.50 3.00 -4.48
C LEU A 87 -11.82 2.49 -5.05
N GLU A 88 -12.72 3.39 -5.43
CA GLU A 88 -13.99 3.01 -6.03
C GLU A 88 -13.80 2.25 -7.34
N SER A 89 -12.85 2.68 -8.16
CA SER A 89 -12.53 2.01 -9.42
C SER A 89 -12.01 0.58 -9.18
N ILE A 90 -11.11 0.42 -8.21
CA ILE A 90 -10.57 -0.90 -7.87
C ILE A 90 -11.66 -1.79 -7.30
N ALA A 91 -12.51 -1.27 -6.44
CA ALA A 91 -13.60 -2.04 -5.85
C ALA A 91 -14.58 -2.56 -6.89
N LYS A 92 -14.80 -1.81 -7.98
CA LYS A 92 -15.68 -2.24 -9.06
C LYS A 92 -15.11 -3.39 -9.88
N GLU A 93 -13.79 -3.54 -9.91
CA GLU A 93 -13.14 -4.65 -10.60
C GLU A 93 -13.38 -5.99 -9.91
N SER A 94 -13.73 -5.95 -8.64
CA SER A 94 -13.89 -7.15 -7.80
C SER A 94 -15.34 -7.71 -7.84
#